data_e6eeb8bc4090a3f6b990dd662bb6b22e
#
_entry.id   e6eeb8bc4090a3f6b990dd662bb6b22e
#
_cell.length_a   1.000
_cell.length_b   1.000
_cell.length_c   1.000
_cell.angle_alpha   90.00
_cell.angle_beta   90.00
_cell.angle_gamma   90.00
#
_symmetry.space_group_name_H-M   'P 1'
#
loop_
_entity.id
_entity.type
_entity.pdbx_description
1 polymer ?
#
loop_
_entity_poly.entity_id
_entity_poly.type
_entity_poly.pdbx_seq_one_letter_code
_entity_poly.pdbx_strand_id
1 'polypeptide(L)'
;MNRLSACLITLNEEHNLPRALASLAGIADEIVVMDCGSRDRTQEIARQHGAKVITRAWTNFAEQKNAAAAEAGYDWILSLDADEELSPTLRKALLDWKQKEPSHTVYEFARRAWYVGSRINHSGWYPDRQRRLYRRATAHFSGIVHESLQFEGEPGRLDGDLFHYTMASFLEHQEKVERYTTLAAQQMYKAGKRRWRAAMWLATPWNWFNGYVLHLGLLDGSRGWVISRMAARSTWLKFKKLGKLVETERHAGRVRTP
;
A
#
# COMPACT_ATOMS: atom_id res chain seq x y z
N MET A 1 7.55 -18.79 23.60
CA MET A 1 6.80 -17.59 23.15
C MET A 1 7.64 -16.87 22.12
N ASN A 2 7.12 -16.68 20.90
CA ASN A 2 7.84 -15.97 19.85
C ASN A 2 7.87 -14.47 20.15
N ARG A 3 9.05 -13.86 20.07
CA ARG A 3 9.21 -12.42 20.16
C ARG A 3 9.20 -11.80 18.77
N LEU A 4 8.56 -10.64 18.63
CA LEU A 4 8.46 -9.96 17.37
C LEU A 4 8.73 -8.46 17.48
N SER A 5 9.43 -7.92 16.48
CA SER A 5 9.63 -6.49 16.28
C SER A 5 8.63 -5.99 15.24
N ALA A 6 7.85 -4.98 15.59
CA ALA A 6 7.04 -4.25 14.60
C ALA A 6 7.91 -3.17 13.94
N CYS A 7 8.02 -3.21 12.62
CA CYS A 7 8.83 -2.28 11.84
C CYS A 7 7.92 -1.41 10.96
N LEU A 8 8.00 -0.09 11.15
CA LEU A 8 7.24 0.90 10.40
C LEU A 8 8.18 1.84 9.64
N ILE A 9 7.75 2.29 8.47
CA ILE A 9 8.40 3.40 7.75
C ILE A 9 7.47 4.60 7.77
N THR A 10 8.00 5.81 7.98
CA THR A 10 7.19 7.02 8.16
C THR A 10 7.74 8.22 7.40
N LEU A 11 6.82 9.09 6.95
CA LEU A 11 7.11 10.44 6.47
C LEU A 11 5.87 11.32 6.61
N ASN A 12 5.84 12.21 7.64
CA ASN A 12 4.72 13.11 7.95
C ASN A 12 3.39 12.36 8.19
N GLU A 13 3.40 11.48 9.18
CA GLU A 13 2.28 10.58 9.53
C GLU A 13 1.70 10.87 10.93
N GLU A 14 1.81 12.11 11.43
CA GLU A 14 1.33 12.48 12.77
C GLU A 14 -0.14 12.15 13.02
N HIS A 15 -0.98 12.11 11.97
CA HIS A 15 -2.40 11.80 12.08
C HIS A 15 -2.70 10.29 12.09
N ASN A 16 -1.91 9.47 11.40
CA ASN A 16 -2.15 8.03 11.26
C ASN A 16 -1.37 7.22 12.29
N LEU A 17 -0.13 7.59 12.55
CA LEU A 17 0.82 6.85 13.38
C LEU A 17 0.29 6.51 14.79
N PRO A 18 -0.43 7.40 15.52
CA PRO A 18 -0.96 7.07 16.84
C PRO A 18 -1.85 5.83 16.84
N ARG A 19 -2.71 5.67 15.82
CA ARG A 19 -3.61 4.53 15.67
C ARG A 19 -2.85 3.25 15.36
N ALA A 20 -1.89 3.30 14.44
CA ALA A 20 -1.02 2.19 14.10
C ALA A 20 -0.29 1.66 15.34
N LEU A 21 0.38 2.56 16.09
CA LEU A 21 1.14 2.23 17.29
C LEU A 21 0.24 1.69 18.42
N ALA A 22 -0.92 2.29 18.64
CA ALA A 22 -1.90 1.79 19.63
C ALA A 22 -2.35 0.36 19.31
N SER A 23 -2.49 0.01 18.03
CA SER A 23 -2.87 -1.34 17.63
C SER A 23 -1.80 -2.39 17.91
N LEU A 24 -0.54 -2.00 18.05
CA LEU A 24 0.61 -2.86 18.34
C LEU A 24 0.81 -3.11 19.85
N ALA A 25 0.14 -2.35 20.72
CA ALA A 25 0.29 -2.46 22.17
C ALA A 25 -0.04 -3.88 22.67
N GLY A 26 0.90 -4.51 23.39
CA GLY A 26 0.76 -5.90 23.86
C GLY A 26 0.95 -6.99 22.80
N ILE A 27 1.19 -6.62 21.53
CA ILE A 27 1.50 -7.52 20.41
C ILE A 27 3.00 -7.49 20.11
N ALA A 28 3.54 -6.32 19.81
CA ALA A 28 4.96 -6.15 19.54
C ALA A 28 5.77 -6.14 20.85
N ASP A 29 6.89 -6.86 20.85
CA ASP A 29 7.87 -6.82 21.95
C ASP A 29 8.85 -5.65 21.75
N GLU A 30 8.94 -5.15 20.54
CA GLU A 30 9.74 -4.00 20.14
C GLU A 30 9.05 -3.27 18.98
N ILE A 31 9.18 -1.96 18.92
CA ILE A 31 8.73 -1.14 17.81
C ILE A 31 9.92 -0.36 17.25
N VAL A 32 10.16 -0.50 15.95
CA VAL A 32 11.19 0.23 15.20
C VAL A 32 10.49 1.12 14.17
N VAL A 33 10.74 2.41 14.24
CA VAL A 33 10.22 3.40 13.28
C VAL A 33 11.38 3.97 12.48
N MET A 34 11.41 3.69 11.18
CA MET A 34 12.36 4.27 10.23
C MET A 34 11.72 5.50 9.59
N ASP A 35 12.13 6.66 10.08
CA ASP A 35 11.58 7.95 9.64
C ASP A 35 12.39 8.55 8.50
N CYS A 36 11.71 9.01 7.45
CA CYS A 36 12.33 9.55 6.24
C CYS A 36 12.57 11.08 6.28
N GLY A 37 12.63 11.66 7.48
CA GLY A 37 12.86 13.09 7.69
C GLY A 37 11.55 13.86 7.83
N SER A 38 10.60 13.36 8.64
CA SER A 38 9.34 14.04 8.98
C SER A 38 9.58 15.41 9.59
N ARG A 39 8.71 16.36 9.24
CA ARG A 39 8.74 17.74 9.70
C ARG A 39 7.58 18.08 10.64
N ASP A 40 6.67 17.13 10.84
CA ASP A 40 5.56 17.17 11.77
C ASP A 40 5.90 16.43 13.07
N ARG A 41 4.92 16.11 13.88
CA ARG A 41 5.10 15.45 15.18
C ARG A 41 5.31 13.92 15.08
N THR A 42 5.49 13.36 13.89
CA THR A 42 5.63 11.91 13.66
C THR A 42 6.67 11.29 14.58
N GLN A 43 7.90 11.83 14.62
CA GLN A 43 8.99 11.26 15.43
C GLN A 43 8.73 11.40 16.94
N GLU A 44 8.13 12.51 17.37
CA GLU A 44 7.74 12.73 18.77
C GLU A 44 6.73 11.67 19.21
N ILE A 45 5.68 11.48 18.43
CA ILE A 45 4.63 10.49 18.67
C ILE A 45 5.22 9.07 18.74
N ALA A 46 6.10 8.71 17.83
CA ALA A 46 6.76 7.39 17.85
C ALA A 46 7.52 7.17 19.17
N ARG A 47 8.31 8.14 19.64
CA ARG A 47 9.06 8.04 20.90
C ARG A 47 8.15 7.96 22.12
N GLN A 48 7.04 8.70 22.14
CA GLN A 48 6.04 8.65 23.23
C GLN A 48 5.41 7.25 23.37
N HIS A 49 5.33 6.48 22.27
CA HIS A 49 4.88 5.07 22.28
C HIS A 49 6.02 4.07 22.51
N GLY A 50 7.20 4.52 22.90
CA GLY A 50 8.34 3.65 23.21
C GLY A 50 9.05 3.07 21.99
N ALA A 51 8.83 3.61 20.79
CA ALA A 51 9.49 3.13 19.59
C ALA A 51 10.95 3.58 19.52
N LYS A 52 11.82 2.71 19.02
CA LYS A 52 13.17 3.05 18.54
C LYS A 52 13.02 3.82 17.24
N VAL A 53 13.31 5.12 17.25
CA VAL A 53 13.19 5.99 16.06
C VAL A 53 14.55 6.20 15.41
N ILE A 54 14.63 5.89 14.13
CA ILE A 54 15.85 6.04 13.31
C ILE A 54 15.50 6.92 12.12
N THR A 55 16.28 7.98 11.92
CA THR A 55 16.12 8.85 10.74
C THR A 55 17.04 8.38 9.64
N ARG A 56 16.47 8.10 8.45
CA ARG A 56 17.21 7.70 7.26
C ARG A 56 16.63 8.40 6.03
N ALA A 57 17.50 8.95 5.19
CA ALA A 57 17.08 9.54 3.92
C ALA A 57 16.29 8.54 3.07
N TRP A 58 15.26 9.03 2.38
CA TRP A 58 14.44 8.21 1.50
C TRP A 58 15.24 7.64 0.33
N THR A 59 15.05 6.37 0.06
CA THR A 59 15.56 5.69 -1.14
C THR A 59 14.41 5.10 -1.96
N ASN A 60 13.84 3.99 -1.48
CA ASN A 60 12.63 3.35 -2.00
C ASN A 60 11.96 2.54 -0.89
N PHE A 61 10.73 2.09 -1.12
CA PHE A 61 9.96 1.35 -0.10
C PHE A 61 10.64 0.07 0.37
N ALA A 62 11.17 -0.74 -0.55
CA ALA A 62 11.82 -2.01 -0.20
C ALA A 62 13.06 -1.79 0.68
N GLU A 63 13.94 -0.87 0.30
CA GLU A 63 15.15 -0.57 1.07
C GLU A 63 14.84 0.03 2.45
N GLN A 64 13.82 0.89 2.58
CA GLN A 64 13.43 1.44 3.87
C GLN A 64 12.85 0.35 4.79
N LYS A 65 11.98 -0.53 4.26
CA LYS A 65 11.44 -1.67 5.04
C LYS A 65 12.54 -2.63 5.47
N ASN A 66 13.47 -2.95 4.60
CA ASN A 66 14.63 -3.79 4.93
C ASN A 66 15.56 -3.14 5.97
N ALA A 67 15.79 -1.83 5.85
CA ALA A 67 16.59 -1.09 6.82
C ALA A 67 15.92 -1.08 8.20
N ALA A 68 14.60 -0.89 8.26
CA ALA A 68 13.86 -0.98 9.52
C ALA A 68 13.96 -2.38 10.15
N ALA A 69 13.83 -3.44 9.33
CA ALA A 69 13.99 -4.82 9.76
C ALA A 69 15.42 -5.15 10.24
N ALA A 70 16.45 -4.55 9.61
CA ALA A 70 17.84 -4.74 10.02
C ALA A 70 18.14 -4.18 11.43
N GLU A 71 17.43 -3.12 11.82
CA GLU A 71 17.55 -2.47 13.13
C GLU A 71 16.73 -3.15 14.25
N ALA A 72 15.94 -4.16 13.89
CA ALA A 72 15.11 -4.90 14.82
C ALA A 72 15.93 -5.88 15.69
N GLY A 73 15.59 -5.96 16.96
CA GLY A 73 16.23 -6.85 17.94
C GLY A 73 15.76 -8.30 17.88
N TYR A 74 14.60 -8.58 17.26
CA TYR A 74 14.06 -9.92 17.15
C TYR A 74 14.02 -10.43 15.72
N ASP A 75 14.03 -11.77 15.57
CA ASP A 75 14.04 -12.42 14.25
C ASP A 75 12.72 -12.33 13.51
N TRP A 76 11.61 -12.27 14.22
CA TRP A 76 10.31 -12.11 13.64
C TRP A 76 9.97 -10.63 13.45
N ILE A 77 9.66 -10.27 12.22
CA ILE A 77 9.32 -8.92 11.82
C ILE A 77 7.84 -8.86 11.45
N LEU A 78 7.12 -7.91 12.04
CA LEU A 78 5.81 -7.47 11.58
C LEU A 78 5.98 -6.13 10.88
N SER A 79 5.99 -6.13 9.55
CA SER A 79 6.06 -4.90 8.77
C SER A 79 4.68 -4.27 8.66
N LEU A 80 4.55 -3.03 9.12
CA LEU A 80 3.31 -2.25 9.11
C LEU A 80 3.55 -0.90 8.44
N ASP A 81 2.59 -0.43 7.66
CA ASP A 81 2.63 0.94 7.16
C ASP A 81 1.97 1.88 8.21
N ALA A 82 2.35 3.16 8.26
CA ALA A 82 1.89 4.08 9.31
C ALA A 82 0.37 4.35 9.26
N ASP A 83 -0.26 4.12 8.12
CA ASP A 83 -1.70 4.25 7.89
C ASP A 83 -2.46 2.90 8.02
N GLU A 84 -1.81 1.89 8.60
CA GLU A 84 -2.40 0.57 8.85
C GLU A 84 -2.66 0.35 10.35
N GLU A 85 -3.68 -0.48 10.67
CA GLU A 85 -4.11 -0.83 12.02
C GLU A 85 -4.48 -2.30 12.11
N LEU A 86 -4.01 -3.00 13.13
CA LEU A 86 -4.40 -4.40 13.38
C LEU A 86 -5.85 -4.46 13.89
N SER A 87 -6.72 -5.21 13.18
CA SER A 87 -8.06 -5.48 13.71
C SER A 87 -8.03 -6.30 15.00
N PRO A 88 -9.08 -6.25 15.85
CA PRO A 88 -9.14 -7.08 17.07
C PRO A 88 -8.95 -8.58 16.80
N THR A 89 -9.49 -9.07 15.67
CA THR A 89 -9.34 -10.48 15.26
C THR A 89 -7.89 -10.79 14.90
N LEU A 90 -7.21 -9.92 14.12
CA LEU A 90 -5.81 -10.12 13.76
C LEU A 90 -4.90 -10.03 15.00
N ARG A 91 -5.17 -9.09 15.91
CA ARG A 91 -4.45 -8.99 17.18
C ARG A 91 -4.52 -10.31 17.98
N LYS A 92 -5.72 -10.89 18.08
CA LYS A 92 -5.91 -12.19 18.74
C LYS A 92 -5.14 -13.30 18.02
N ALA A 93 -5.21 -13.38 16.69
CA ALA A 93 -4.49 -14.36 15.91
C ALA A 93 -2.96 -14.24 16.07
N LEU A 94 -2.43 -13.02 16.17
CA LEU A 94 -1.00 -12.78 16.45
C LEU A 94 -0.60 -13.21 17.87
N LEU A 95 -1.45 -12.95 18.87
CA LEU A 95 -1.21 -13.44 20.25
C LEU A 95 -1.21 -14.96 20.31
N ASP A 96 -2.15 -15.62 19.65
CA ASP A 96 -2.23 -17.08 19.57
C ASP A 96 -1.01 -17.66 18.82
N TRP A 97 -0.58 -16.99 17.74
CA TRP A 97 0.63 -17.34 17.01
C TRP A 97 1.89 -17.21 17.86
N LYS A 98 2.01 -16.18 18.68
CA LYS A 98 3.17 -16.01 19.61
C LYS A 98 3.35 -17.18 20.57
N GLN A 99 2.29 -17.91 20.91
CA GLN A 99 2.31 -19.03 21.84
C GLN A 99 2.63 -20.38 21.17
N LYS A 100 2.58 -20.45 19.84
CA LYS A 100 2.76 -21.69 19.07
C LYS A 100 4.13 -21.73 18.42
N GLU A 101 4.59 -22.92 18.07
CA GLU A 101 5.74 -23.05 17.17
C GLU A 101 5.32 -22.67 15.76
N PRO A 102 6.04 -21.72 15.10
CA PRO A 102 5.67 -21.29 13.75
C PRO A 102 5.89 -22.38 12.72
N SER A 103 4.85 -22.70 11.95
CA SER A 103 4.89 -23.70 10.88
C SER A 103 5.42 -23.16 9.54
N HIS A 104 5.51 -21.84 9.39
CA HIS A 104 5.96 -21.17 8.18
C HIS A 104 6.94 -20.05 8.54
N THR A 105 7.76 -19.64 7.58
CA THR A 105 8.70 -18.51 7.75
C THR A 105 8.09 -17.15 7.41
N VAL A 106 6.96 -17.16 6.71
CA VAL A 106 6.18 -15.99 6.31
C VAL A 106 4.71 -16.24 6.56
N TYR A 107 3.98 -15.24 7.00
CA TYR A 107 2.53 -15.27 7.17
C TYR A 107 1.87 -14.09 6.45
N GLU A 108 0.71 -14.37 5.85
CA GLU A 108 -0.15 -13.39 5.21
C GLU A 108 -1.48 -13.25 5.94
N PHE A 109 -2.07 -12.08 5.83
CA PHE A 109 -3.44 -11.79 6.27
C PHE A 109 -4.11 -10.81 5.33
N ALA A 110 -5.43 -10.71 5.42
CA ALA A 110 -6.18 -9.82 4.54
C ALA A 110 -5.98 -8.35 4.95
N ARG A 111 -5.78 -7.46 3.98
CA ARG A 111 -5.83 -6.03 4.16
C ARG A 111 -7.19 -5.51 3.71
N ARG A 112 -7.83 -4.75 4.56
CA ARG A 112 -9.16 -4.18 4.31
C ARG A 112 -9.07 -2.67 4.23
N ALA A 113 -9.37 -2.13 3.07
CA ALA A 113 -9.36 -0.70 2.87
C ALA A 113 -10.45 0.00 3.67
N TRP A 114 -10.06 1.08 4.35
CA TRP A 114 -10.93 2.05 4.97
C TRP A 114 -10.96 3.30 4.10
N TYR A 115 -12.08 3.55 3.45
CA TYR A 115 -12.23 4.58 2.45
C TYR A 115 -13.33 5.58 2.85
N VAL A 116 -12.95 6.85 3.06
CA VAL A 116 -13.87 7.93 3.43
C VAL A 116 -14.82 7.49 4.55
N GLY A 117 -14.23 7.03 5.67
CA GLY A 117 -14.94 6.65 6.88
C GLY A 117 -15.73 5.32 6.83
N SER A 118 -15.50 4.47 5.84
CA SER A 118 -16.17 3.16 5.74
C SER A 118 -15.24 2.07 5.24
N ARG A 119 -15.48 0.85 5.71
CA ARG A 119 -14.80 -0.35 5.21
C ARG A 119 -15.31 -0.71 3.83
N ILE A 120 -14.39 -1.12 2.96
CA ILE A 120 -14.71 -1.64 1.63
C ILE A 120 -14.58 -3.17 1.66
N ASN A 121 -15.64 -3.85 1.26
CA ASN A 121 -15.72 -5.30 1.28
C ASN A 121 -15.69 -5.92 -0.12
N HIS A 122 -15.89 -5.10 -1.14
CA HIS A 122 -16.05 -5.52 -2.54
C HIS A 122 -15.22 -4.60 -3.45
N SER A 123 -15.73 -4.28 -4.65
CA SER A 123 -15.09 -3.38 -5.60
C SER A 123 -13.70 -3.85 -6.10
N GLY A 124 -13.33 -5.13 -5.87
CA GLY A 124 -12.01 -5.67 -6.15
C GLY A 124 -10.91 -5.22 -5.16
N TRP A 125 -11.29 -4.61 -4.03
CA TRP A 125 -10.37 -4.14 -3.01
C TRP A 125 -10.21 -5.10 -1.82
N TYR A 126 -11.06 -6.12 -1.72
CA TYR A 126 -11.01 -7.12 -0.66
C TYR A 126 -11.36 -8.52 -1.20
N PRO A 127 -10.67 -9.59 -0.71
CA PRO A 127 -9.51 -9.55 0.16
C PRO A 127 -8.23 -9.17 -0.61
N ASP A 128 -7.46 -8.22 -0.06
CA ASP A 128 -6.11 -7.90 -0.52
C ASP A 128 -5.11 -8.54 0.46
N ARG A 129 -4.45 -9.61 0.05
CA ARG A 129 -3.58 -10.38 0.95
C ARG A 129 -2.19 -9.79 1.00
N GLN A 130 -1.73 -9.50 2.22
CA GLN A 130 -0.44 -8.89 2.49
C GLN A 130 0.44 -9.81 3.33
N ARG A 131 1.67 -10.03 2.88
CA ARG A 131 2.71 -10.78 3.58
C ARG A 131 3.46 -9.81 4.46
N ARG A 132 3.11 -9.79 5.76
CA ARG A 132 3.60 -8.75 6.68
C ARG A 132 4.32 -9.30 7.90
N LEU A 133 4.11 -10.57 8.28
CA LEU A 133 4.82 -11.23 9.36
C LEU A 133 5.81 -12.24 8.76
N TYR A 134 7.11 -12.06 9.06
CA TYR A 134 8.15 -12.89 8.44
C TYR A 134 9.40 -13.01 9.29
N ARG A 135 10.18 -14.07 9.05
CA ARG A 135 11.52 -14.24 9.59
C ARG A 135 12.53 -13.43 8.80
N ARG A 136 13.25 -12.51 9.46
CA ARG A 136 14.24 -11.63 8.84
C ARG A 136 15.34 -12.39 8.08
N ALA A 137 15.78 -13.54 8.60
CA ALA A 137 16.85 -14.33 8.00
C ALA A 137 16.45 -15.01 6.67
N THR A 138 15.14 -15.16 6.38
CA THR A 138 14.64 -15.95 5.25
C THR A 138 13.79 -15.14 4.27
N ALA A 139 13.56 -13.86 4.56
CA ALA A 139 12.71 -13.02 3.70
C ALA A 139 13.18 -11.56 3.72
N HIS A 140 13.04 -10.87 2.58
CA HIS A 140 13.36 -9.47 2.41
C HIS A 140 12.48 -8.83 1.35
N PHE A 141 12.26 -7.53 1.47
CA PHE A 141 11.53 -6.78 0.43
C PHE A 141 12.42 -6.50 -0.79
N SER A 142 11.85 -6.60 -1.99
CA SER A 142 12.49 -6.17 -3.23
C SER A 142 11.49 -5.48 -4.17
N GLY A 143 12.02 -4.70 -5.12
CA GLY A 143 11.23 -3.90 -6.05
C GLY A 143 11.35 -2.40 -5.78
N ILE A 144 11.34 -1.59 -6.86
CA ILE A 144 11.49 -0.13 -6.75
C ILE A 144 10.13 0.57 -6.64
N VAL A 145 9.15 0.14 -7.43
CA VAL A 145 7.81 0.79 -7.54
C VAL A 145 6.73 -0.04 -6.87
N HIS A 146 6.83 -1.35 -6.98
CA HIS A 146 5.91 -2.32 -6.35
C HIS A 146 6.77 -3.29 -5.56
N GLU A 147 7.02 -2.93 -4.31
CA GLU A 147 7.77 -3.79 -3.42
C GLU A 147 6.95 -5.06 -3.08
N SER A 148 7.64 -6.17 -3.04
CA SER A 148 7.08 -7.45 -2.60
C SER A 148 8.06 -8.19 -1.72
N LEU A 149 7.54 -8.93 -0.74
CA LEU A 149 8.36 -9.76 0.12
C LEU A 149 8.81 -11.00 -0.66
N GLN A 150 10.12 -11.17 -0.80
CA GLN A 150 10.76 -12.35 -1.40
C GLN A 150 11.09 -13.35 -0.31
N PHE A 151 10.71 -14.61 -0.51
CA PHE A 151 10.94 -15.73 0.41
C PHE A 151 10.75 -17.05 -0.33
N GLU A 152 11.16 -18.15 0.28
CA GLU A 152 10.95 -19.50 -0.26
C GLU A 152 9.77 -20.20 0.42
N GLY A 153 9.02 -21.02 -0.34
CA GLY A 153 7.86 -21.79 0.11
C GLY A 153 6.54 -20.99 0.08
N GLU A 154 5.53 -21.55 0.73
CA GLU A 154 4.19 -20.97 0.80
C GLU A 154 4.00 -20.20 2.13
N PRO A 155 3.27 -19.08 2.12
CA PRO A 155 2.98 -18.35 3.34
C PRO A 155 1.91 -19.07 4.16
N GLY A 156 2.07 -19.05 5.49
CA GLY A 156 0.99 -19.36 6.42
C GLY A 156 -0.09 -18.26 6.39
N ARG A 157 -1.29 -18.59 6.89
CA ARG A 157 -2.38 -17.60 6.98
C ARG A 157 -2.76 -17.34 8.42
N LEU A 158 -2.96 -16.07 8.75
CA LEU A 158 -3.57 -15.64 10.01
C LEU A 158 -4.92 -15.02 9.74
N ASP A 159 -5.86 -15.30 10.63
CA ASP A 159 -7.21 -14.75 10.56
C ASP A 159 -7.24 -13.28 11.00
N GLY A 160 -8.19 -12.54 10.43
CA GLY A 160 -8.38 -11.13 10.71
C GLY A 160 -7.83 -10.22 9.63
N ASP A 161 -8.09 -8.93 9.81
CA ASP A 161 -7.79 -7.91 8.82
C ASP A 161 -6.75 -6.92 9.35
N LEU A 162 -5.91 -6.46 8.43
CA LEU A 162 -5.16 -5.24 8.57
C LEU A 162 -5.99 -4.11 7.97
N PHE A 163 -6.49 -3.19 8.80
CA PHE A 163 -7.22 -2.03 8.31
C PHE A 163 -6.23 -1.03 7.71
N HIS A 164 -6.52 -0.55 6.50
CA HIS A 164 -5.67 0.39 5.78
C HIS A 164 -6.48 1.65 5.45
N TYR A 165 -6.13 2.76 6.06
CA TYR A 165 -6.82 4.05 5.92
C TYR A 165 -6.34 4.76 4.67
N THR A 166 -6.78 4.27 3.52
CA THR A 166 -6.26 4.63 2.20
C THR A 166 -6.48 6.08 1.82
N MET A 167 -7.64 6.62 2.16
CA MET A 167 -8.08 7.97 1.79
C MET A 167 -9.07 8.51 2.79
N ALA A 168 -8.80 9.70 3.31
CA ALA A 168 -9.69 10.40 4.24
C ALA A 168 -10.82 11.13 3.51
N SER A 169 -10.64 11.49 2.23
CA SER A 169 -11.62 12.26 1.45
C SER A 169 -11.66 11.87 -0.03
N PHE A 170 -12.77 12.23 -0.69
CA PHE A 170 -12.90 12.10 -2.14
C PHE A 170 -11.94 13.02 -2.91
N LEU A 171 -11.61 14.17 -2.34
CA LEU A 171 -10.65 15.09 -2.94
C LEU A 171 -9.26 14.48 -2.98
N GLU A 172 -8.81 13.91 -1.87
CA GLU A 172 -7.54 13.17 -1.81
C GLU A 172 -7.47 12.05 -2.86
N HIS A 173 -8.58 11.30 -3.05
CA HIS A 173 -8.65 10.29 -4.09
C HIS A 173 -8.48 10.90 -5.50
N GLN A 174 -9.11 12.04 -5.77
CA GLN A 174 -8.97 12.72 -7.07
C GLN A 174 -7.52 13.18 -7.31
N GLU A 175 -6.87 13.76 -6.32
CA GLU A 175 -5.49 14.20 -6.40
C GLU A 175 -4.53 13.03 -6.63
N LYS A 176 -4.72 11.91 -5.91
CA LYS A 176 -3.97 10.67 -6.14
C LYS A 176 -4.16 10.17 -7.58
N VAL A 177 -5.40 10.12 -8.07
CA VAL A 177 -5.68 9.73 -9.46
C VAL A 177 -4.97 10.64 -10.46
N GLU A 178 -5.02 11.95 -10.28
CA GLU A 178 -4.32 12.89 -11.18
C GLU A 178 -2.81 12.65 -11.19
N ARG A 179 -2.19 12.50 -10.03
CA ARG A 179 -0.75 12.26 -9.90
C ARG A 179 -0.34 10.92 -10.52
N TYR A 180 -0.99 9.83 -10.14
CA TYR A 180 -0.61 8.49 -10.60
C TYR A 180 -0.88 8.28 -12.10
N THR A 181 -1.94 8.87 -12.65
CA THR A 181 -2.21 8.78 -14.08
C THR A 181 -1.19 9.56 -14.92
N THR A 182 -0.62 10.63 -14.38
CA THR A 182 0.49 11.35 -15.04
C THR A 182 1.74 10.49 -15.10
N LEU A 183 2.14 9.90 -13.98
CA LEU A 183 3.30 9.01 -13.92
C LEU A 183 3.12 7.77 -14.83
N ALA A 184 1.94 7.14 -14.78
CA ALA A 184 1.64 5.98 -15.62
C ALA A 184 1.68 6.33 -17.12
N ALA A 185 1.15 7.48 -17.53
CA ALA A 185 1.20 7.93 -18.92
C ALA A 185 2.64 8.15 -19.39
N GLN A 186 3.48 8.76 -18.54
CA GLN A 186 4.91 8.97 -18.83
C GLN A 186 5.67 7.63 -18.96
N GLN A 187 5.42 6.68 -18.06
CA GLN A 187 6.01 5.34 -18.14
C GLN A 187 5.59 4.60 -19.42
N MET A 188 4.30 4.64 -19.74
CA MET A 188 3.77 4.04 -20.98
C MET A 188 4.39 4.67 -22.22
N TYR A 189 4.57 5.97 -22.23
CA TYR A 189 5.21 6.71 -23.33
C TYR A 189 6.68 6.31 -23.47
N LYS A 190 7.45 6.28 -22.36
CA LYS A 190 8.85 5.81 -22.34
C LYS A 190 8.99 4.35 -22.80
N ALA A 191 8.02 3.50 -22.48
CA ALA A 191 7.95 2.10 -22.91
C ALA A 191 7.48 1.94 -24.38
N GLY A 192 7.40 3.02 -25.17
CA GLY A 192 7.05 2.98 -26.58
C GLY A 192 5.57 2.76 -26.89
N LYS A 193 4.66 2.79 -25.89
CA LYS A 193 3.22 2.62 -26.11
C LYS A 193 2.65 3.85 -26.81
N ARG A 194 2.01 3.64 -27.97
CA ARG A 194 1.44 4.72 -28.80
C ARG A 194 -0.05 4.55 -29.11
N ARG A 195 -0.63 3.35 -28.87
CA ARG A 195 -2.05 3.06 -29.08
C ARG A 195 -2.83 3.44 -27.82
N TRP A 196 -3.53 4.57 -27.83
CA TRP A 196 -4.27 5.07 -26.67
C TRP A 196 -5.77 5.21 -26.90
N ARG A 197 -6.22 5.53 -28.13
CA ARG A 197 -7.64 5.85 -28.41
C ARG A 197 -8.55 4.66 -28.15
N ALA A 198 -8.34 3.54 -28.84
CA ALA A 198 -9.15 2.34 -28.64
C ALA A 198 -9.10 1.83 -27.18
N ALA A 199 -7.90 1.83 -26.58
CA ALA A 199 -7.74 1.45 -25.18
C ALA A 199 -8.51 2.37 -24.20
N MET A 200 -8.54 3.67 -24.46
CA MET A 200 -9.31 4.63 -23.67
C MET A 200 -10.82 4.32 -23.71
N TRP A 201 -11.37 4.13 -24.92
CA TRP A 201 -12.81 3.93 -25.10
C TRP A 201 -13.30 2.55 -24.66
N LEU A 202 -12.48 1.51 -24.76
CA LEU A 202 -12.84 0.15 -24.37
C LEU A 202 -12.56 -0.12 -22.87
N ALA A 203 -11.38 0.26 -22.39
CA ALA A 203 -10.99 -0.05 -21.03
C ALA A 203 -11.68 0.81 -19.97
N THR A 204 -12.10 2.03 -20.31
CA THR A 204 -12.78 2.93 -19.36
C THR A 204 -14.12 2.35 -18.88
N PRO A 205 -15.09 2.05 -19.76
CA PRO A 205 -16.37 1.47 -19.34
C PRO A 205 -16.18 0.07 -18.75
N TRP A 206 -15.22 -0.73 -19.27
CA TRP A 206 -14.89 -2.02 -18.75
C TRP A 206 -14.43 -1.96 -17.28
N ASN A 207 -13.53 -1.04 -16.92
CA ASN A 207 -13.07 -0.92 -15.53
C ASN A 207 -14.20 -0.51 -14.57
N TRP A 208 -15.11 0.36 -15.02
CA TRP A 208 -16.28 0.68 -14.21
C TRP A 208 -17.16 -0.55 -14.00
N PHE A 209 -17.52 -1.25 -15.08
CA PHE A 209 -18.35 -2.44 -15.04
C PHE A 209 -17.73 -3.57 -14.19
N ASN A 210 -16.43 -3.79 -14.38
CA ASN A 210 -15.68 -4.79 -13.63
C ASN A 210 -15.72 -4.52 -12.12
N GLY A 211 -15.42 -3.28 -11.69
CA GLY A 211 -15.41 -2.92 -10.28
C GLY A 211 -16.83 -2.89 -9.66
N TYR A 212 -17.78 -2.27 -10.36
CA TYR A 212 -19.12 -2.06 -9.80
C TYR A 212 -20.00 -3.30 -9.86
N VAL A 213 -19.96 -4.05 -10.98
CA VAL A 213 -20.82 -5.20 -11.20
C VAL A 213 -20.10 -6.51 -10.88
N LEU A 214 -19.00 -6.82 -11.55
CA LEU A 214 -18.36 -8.13 -11.40
C LEU A 214 -17.70 -8.32 -10.03
N HIS A 215 -17.12 -7.26 -9.47
CA HIS A 215 -16.58 -7.27 -8.11
C HIS A 215 -17.54 -6.75 -7.05
N LEU A 216 -18.86 -6.77 -7.38
CA LEU A 216 -19.96 -6.45 -6.44
C LEU A 216 -19.81 -5.10 -5.73
N GLY A 217 -19.19 -4.11 -6.36
CA GLY A 217 -19.02 -2.76 -5.80
C GLY A 217 -20.37 -2.10 -5.46
N LEU A 218 -21.45 -2.53 -6.11
CA LEU A 218 -22.81 -2.10 -5.77
C LEU A 218 -23.17 -2.38 -4.29
N LEU A 219 -22.58 -3.43 -3.67
CA LEU A 219 -22.82 -3.79 -2.27
C LEU A 219 -22.05 -2.90 -1.28
N ASP A 220 -21.05 -2.15 -1.74
CA ASP A 220 -20.36 -1.11 -0.96
C ASP A 220 -21.10 0.24 -1.01
N GLY A 221 -22.32 0.28 -1.59
CA GLY A 221 -23.20 1.44 -1.67
C GLY A 221 -22.60 2.60 -2.46
N SER A 222 -22.79 3.83 -1.96
CA SER A 222 -22.29 5.04 -2.63
C SER A 222 -20.76 5.05 -2.78
N ARG A 223 -20.03 4.42 -1.88
CA ARG A 223 -18.57 4.33 -1.93
C ARG A 223 -18.10 3.41 -3.04
N GLY A 224 -18.74 2.27 -3.24
CA GLY A 224 -18.45 1.37 -4.36
C GLY A 224 -18.72 2.02 -5.73
N TRP A 225 -19.79 2.83 -5.82
CA TRP A 225 -20.04 3.65 -7.00
C TRP A 225 -18.89 4.63 -7.27
N VAL A 226 -18.47 5.38 -6.24
CA VAL A 226 -17.36 6.36 -6.38
C VAL A 226 -16.05 5.66 -6.74
N ILE A 227 -15.71 4.55 -6.07
CA ILE A 227 -14.49 3.77 -6.36
C ILE A 227 -14.48 3.33 -7.82
N SER A 228 -15.57 2.72 -8.31
CA SER A 228 -15.68 2.25 -9.69
C SER A 228 -15.62 3.38 -10.71
N ARG A 229 -16.27 4.51 -10.41
CA ARG A 229 -16.19 5.73 -11.22
C ARG A 229 -14.77 6.30 -11.26
N MET A 230 -14.06 6.30 -10.14
CA MET A 230 -12.68 6.78 -10.06
C MET A 230 -11.70 5.84 -10.76
N ALA A 231 -11.92 4.53 -10.74
CA ALA A 231 -11.16 3.56 -11.51
C ALA A 231 -11.31 3.78 -13.02
N ALA A 232 -12.54 4.02 -13.49
CA ALA A 232 -12.81 4.40 -14.87
C ALA A 232 -12.15 5.73 -15.24
N ARG A 233 -12.31 6.77 -14.38
CA ARG A 233 -11.67 8.08 -14.57
C ARG A 233 -10.13 7.95 -14.64
N SER A 234 -9.53 7.15 -13.76
CA SER A 234 -8.09 6.88 -13.77
C SER A 234 -7.64 6.29 -15.11
N THR A 235 -8.37 5.29 -15.59
CA THR A 235 -8.10 4.68 -16.90
C THR A 235 -8.21 5.69 -18.04
N TRP A 236 -9.29 6.47 -18.07
CA TRP A 236 -9.49 7.50 -19.09
C TRP A 236 -8.40 8.57 -19.06
N LEU A 237 -8.08 9.12 -17.88
CA LEU A 237 -7.04 10.14 -17.71
C LEU A 237 -5.67 9.63 -18.14
N LYS A 238 -5.29 8.41 -17.74
CA LYS A 238 -4.03 7.79 -18.13
C LYS A 238 -3.86 7.76 -19.65
N PHE A 239 -4.84 7.25 -20.37
CA PHE A 239 -4.79 7.19 -21.83
C PHE A 239 -4.90 8.55 -22.49
N LYS A 240 -5.71 9.46 -21.96
CA LYS A 240 -5.79 10.86 -22.46
C LYS A 240 -4.44 11.57 -22.32
N LYS A 241 -3.76 11.42 -21.19
CA LYS A 241 -2.43 12.00 -20.95
C LYS A 241 -1.37 11.36 -21.86
N LEU A 242 -1.42 10.04 -22.06
CA LEU A 242 -0.57 9.34 -23.04
C LEU A 242 -0.81 9.90 -24.45
N GLY A 243 -2.07 10.11 -24.83
CA GLY A 243 -2.43 10.69 -26.12
C GLY A 243 -1.79 12.06 -26.35
N LYS A 244 -1.84 12.95 -25.35
CA LYS A 244 -1.18 14.26 -25.42
C LYS A 244 0.32 14.14 -25.67
N LEU A 245 1.03 13.24 -24.95
CA LEU A 245 2.46 13.03 -25.13
C LEU A 245 2.78 12.55 -26.56
N VAL A 246 2.00 11.61 -27.10
CA VAL A 246 2.17 11.08 -28.47
C VAL A 246 1.90 12.13 -29.53
N GLU A 247 0.87 12.97 -29.35
CA GLU A 247 0.52 14.05 -30.28
C GLU A 247 1.57 15.16 -30.29
N THR A 248 2.10 15.54 -29.13
CA THR A 248 3.21 16.50 -29.01
C THR A 248 4.45 16.01 -29.77
N GLU A 249 4.82 14.73 -29.62
CA GLU A 249 5.94 14.13 -30.36
C GLU A 249 5.74 14.23 -31.88
N ARG A 250 4.54 13.90 -32.35
CA ARG A 250 4.19 13.97 -33.79
C ARG A 250 4.27 15.39 -34.37
N HIS A 251 3.83 16.37 -33.58
CA HIS A 251 3.90 17.78 -34.01
C HIS A 251 5.36 18.26 -34.07
N ALA A 252 6.17 17.94 -33.05
CA ALA A 252 7.59 18.28 -33.05
C ALA A 252 8.38 17.60 -34.19
N GLY A 253 8.02 16.35 -34.54
CA GLY A 253 8.62 15.65 -35.68
C GLY A 253 8.23 16.26 -37.06
N ARG A 254 6.99 16.79 -37.22
CA ARG A 254 6.54 17.46 -38.46
C ARG A 254 7.16 18.82 -38.68
N VAL A 255 7.58 19.51 -37.62
CA VAL A 255 8.24 20.84 -37.73
C VAL A 255 9.72 20.70 -38.10
N ARG A 256 10.30 19.50 -37.99
CA ARG A 256 11.72 19.21 -38.29
C ARG A 256 11.98 18.63 -39.68
N THR A 257 10.93 18.39 -40.47
CA THR A 257 11.08 18.04 -41.92
C THR A 257 10.95 19.30 -42.75
N PRO A 258 12.06 19.76 -43.41
CA PRO A 258 12.03 20.88 -44.30
C PRO A 258 11.19 20.60 -45.56
#